data_7976fd51b4d74a1e5fb0ee56ae165063
#
_entry.id   7976fd51b4d74a1e5fb0ee56ae165063
#
_cell.length_a   1.000
_cell.length_b   1.000
_cell.length_c   1.000
_cell.angle_alpha   90.00
_cell.angle_beta   90.00
_cell.angle_gamma   90.00
#
_symmetry.space_group_name_H-M   'P 1'
#
loop_
_entity.id
_entity.type
_entity.pdbx_description
1 polymer ?
#
loop_
_entity_poly.entity_id
_entity_poly.type
_entity_poly.pdbx_seq_one_letter_code
_entity_poly.pdbx_strand_id
1 'polypeptide(L)'
;MTRMFSGYAVFDLDGTLADSLGDIARALGRVLRAHGREPLGEEETRELIGRGPRTLMERAWMRGGKPASVGEANDLTREYLEEYRKNPKGGTRSFPGVDAGLRNLVRRGWKLGLCTNKDGRAARTLVEELGWSRWIRAVVSGEEGFRKPDPRPLHLAFRKLGAPRGRHLFIGDSEVDLRTARNAGVEGVFLGHGYGYFGKMGMDGMHYFEDAVAMFQWMGRAARRAG
;
A
#
# COMPACT_ATOMS: atom_id res chain seq x y z
N MET A 1 16.05 -5.51 -33.10
CA MET A 1 15.36 -5.83 -31.83
C MET A 1 15.42 -4.62 -30.92
N THR A 2 14.39 -3.86 -30.84
CA THR A 2 14.30 -2.68 -29.95
C THR A 2 14.37 -3.19 -28.51
N ARG A 3 15.43 -2.83 -27.79
CA ARG A 3 15.59 -3.18 -26.38
C ARG A 3 14.40 -2.56 -25.63
N MET A 4 13.41 -3.37 -25.24
CA MET A 4 12.28 -2.89 -24.43
C MET A 4 12.86 -2.35 -23.12
N PHE A 5 12.52 -1.11 -22.79
CA PHE A 5 12.88 -0.49 -21.53
C PHE A 5 12.33 -1.36 -20.39
N SER A 6 13.18 -1.78 -19.49
CA SER A 6 12.79 -2.53 -18.30
C SER A 6 13.08 -1.68 -17.08
N GLY A 7 12.08 -1.46 -16.27
CA GLY A 7 12.17 -0.80 -14.97
C GLY A 7 11.57 -1.68 -13.90
N TYR A 8 11.72 -1.24 -12.66
CA TYR A 8 11.16 -1.90 -11.50
C TYR A 8 10.24 -0.91 -10.79
N ALA A 9 9.00 -1.31 -10.58
CA ALA A 9 8.03 -0.52 -9.84
C ALA A 9 7.50 -1.32 -8.66
N VAL A 10 7.63 -0.76 -7.48
CA VAL A 10 7.05 -1.29 -6.26
C VAL A 10 5.95 -0.33 -5.83
N PHE A 11 4.80 -0.87 -5.45
CA PHE A 11 3.61 -0.11 -5.07
C PHE A 11 3.25 -0.38 -3.61
N ASP A 12 2.66 0.57 -2.93
CA ASP A 12 1.81 0.25 -1.80
C ASP A 12 0.50 -0.37 -2.27
N LEU A 13 -0.33 -0.83 -1.35
CA LEU A 13 -1.56 -1.54 -1.66
C LEU A 13 -2.80 -0.70 -1.33
N ASP A 14 -3.06 -0.50 -0.03
CA ASP A 14 -4.26 0.17 0.47
C ASP A 14 -4.18 1.68 0.19
N GLY A 15 -5.12 2.24 -0.56
CA GLY A 15 -5.11 3.64 -0.98
C GLY A 15 -4.27 3.92 -2.24
N THR A 16 -3.43 2.99 -2.66
CA THR A 16 -2.57 3.15 -3.85
C THR A 16 -3.10 2.37 -5.05
N LEU A 17 -3.17 1.05 -4.96
CA LEU A 17 -3.71 0.19 -6.01
C LEU A 17 -5.14 -0.27 -5.72
N ALA A 18 -5.47 -0.49 -4.44
CA ALA A 18 -6.74 -1.02 -4.00
C ALA A 18 -7.48 -0.01 -3.10
N ASP A 19 -8.75 0.22 -3.41
CA ASP A 19 -9.69 0.90 -2.52
C ASP A 19 -10.29 -0.13 -1.55
N SER A 20 -9.70 -0.20 -0.36
CA SER A 20 -10.03 -1.14 0.70
C SER A 20 -10.61 -0.46 1.96
N LEU A 21 -10.85 0.86 1.90
CA LEU A 21 -11.27 1.66 3.06
C LEU A 21 -12.51 1.10 3.74
N GLY A 22 -13.56 0.79 2.97
CA GLY A 22 -14.82 0.25 3.50
C GLY A 22 -14.65 -1.10 4.20
N ASP A 23 -13.76 -1.96 3.74
CA ASP A 23 -13.50 -3.26 4.36
C ASP A 23 -12.70 -3.11 5.66
N ILE A 24 -11.72 -2.19 5.67
CA ILE A 24 -10.94 -1.83 6.86
C ILE A 24 -11.88 -1.24 7.92
N ALA A 25 -12.70 -0.25 7.55
CA ALA A 25 -13.65 0.41 8.47
C ALA A 25 -14.67 -0.57 9.05
N ARG A 26 -15.18 -1.48 8.22
CA ARG A 26 -16.14 -2.51 8.63
C ARG A 26 -15.54 -3.47 9.66
N ALA A 27 -14.33 -4.00 9.40
CA ALA A 27 -13.65 -4.89 10.33
C ALA A 27 -13.31 -4.19 11.65
N LEU A 28 -12.77 -2.97 11.56
CA LEU A 28 -12.48 -2.13 12.71
C LEU A 28 -13.72 -1.87 13.55
N GLY A 29 -14.82 -1.47 12.91
CA GLY A 29 -16.08 -1.16 13.58
C GLY A 29 -16.72 -2.37 14.27
N ARG A 30 -16.54 -3.59 13.74
CA ARG A 30 -17.00 -4.82 14.42
C ARG A 30 -16.25 -5.06 15.72
N VAL A 31 -14.94 -4.91 15.72
CA VAL A 31 -14.13 -5.09 16.94
C VAL A 31 -14.47 -4.02 17.97
N LEU A 32 -14.58 -2.74 17.56
CA LEU A 32 -14.95 -1.66 18.47
C LEU A 32 -16.31 -1.92 19.14
N ARG A 33 -17.33 -2.33 18.36
CA ARG A 33 -18.66 -2.66 18.91
C ARG A 33 -18.64 -3.85 19.86
N ALA A 34 -17.85 -4.90 19.56
CA ALA A 34 -17.71 -6.06 20.44
C ALA A 34 -17.16 -5.69 21.82
N HIS A 35 -16.43 -4.59 21.90
CA HIS A 35 -15.88 -4.04 23.14
C HIS A 35 -16.69 -2.85 23.69
N GLY A 36 -17.95 -2.66 23.24
CA GLY A 36 -18.84 -1.60 23.74
C GLY A 36 -18.42 -0.19 23.33
N ARG A 37 -17.65 -0.05 22.23
CA ARG A 37 -17.20 1.23 21.70
C ARG A 37 -17.94 1.61 20.42
N GLU A 38 -18.10 2.92 20.21
CA GLU A 38 -18.66 3.42 18.96
C GLU A 38 -17.72 3.12 17.79
N PRO A 39 -18.25 2.63 16.65
CA PRO A 39 -17.47 2.43 15.44
C PRO A 39 -17.06 3.78 14.86
N LEU A 40 -15.91 3.79 14.19
CA LEU A 40 -15.47 4.95 13.41
C LEU A 40 -16.08 4.91 12.00
N GLY A 41 -16.41 6.09 11.48
CA GLY A 41 -16.78 6.26 10.08
C GLY A 41 -15.60 6.04 9.13
N GLU A 42 -15.87 5.99 7.82
CA GLU A 42 -14.82 5.78 6.81
C GLU A 42 -13.79 6.92 6.82
N GLU A 43 -14.20 8.18 6.90
CA GLU A 43 -13.27 9.32 6.92
C GLU A 43 -12.37 9.30 8.16
N GLU A 44 -12.93 8.97 9.33
CA GLU A 44 -12.13 8.83 10.54
C GLU A 44 -11.15 7.64 10.45
N THR A 45 -11.59 6.54 9.82
CA THR A 45 -10.76 5.36 9.59
C THR A 45 -9.65 5.66 8.60
N ARG A 46 -9.93 6.44 7.55
CA ARG A 46 -8.96 6.88 6.53
C ARG A 46 -7.72 7.52 7.17
N GLU A 47 -7.92 8.41 8.15
CA GLU A 47 -6.83 9.08 8.86
C GLU A 47 -5.90 8.14 9.65
N LEU A 48 -6.36 6.93 9.93
CA LEU A 48 -5.64 5.95 10.75
C LEU A 48 -4.82 4.96 9.92
N ILE A 49 -5.09 4.84 8.61
CA ILE A 49 -4.48 3.88 7.71
C ILE A 49 -3.01 4.26 7.41
N GLY A 50 -2.21 3.27 6.96
CA GLY A 50 -0.84 3.45 6.46
C GLY A 50 0.26 2.92 7.38
N ARG A 51 0.02 2.80 8.70
CA ARG A 51 1.02 2.34 9.68
C ARG A 51 0.85 0.88 10.11
N GLY A 52 -0.07 0.15 9.47
CA GLY A 52 -0.36 -1.26 9.74
C GLY A 52 -1.41 -1.50 10.83
N PRO A 53 -1.88 -2.76 10.97
CA PRO A 53 -3.07 -3.11 11.73
C PRO A 53 -2.96 -2.80 13.22
N ARG A 54 -1.78 -2.99 13.83
CA ARG A 54 -1.57 -2.67 15.25
C ARG A 54 -1.77 -1.18 15.52
N THR A 55 -1.09 -0.32 14.75
CA THR A 55 -1.21 1.13 14.92
C THR A 55 -2.62 1.63 14.61
N LEU A 56 -3.29 1.02 13.62
CA LEU A 56 -4.70 1.28 13.32
C LEU A 56 -5.57 1.04 14.57
N MET A 57 -5.44 -0.13 15.19
CA MET A 57 -6.21 -0.50 16.38
C MET A 57 -5.89 0.39 17.58
N GLU A 58 -4.60 0.62 17.87
CA GLU A 58 -4.16 1.48 18.99
C GLU A 58 -4.74 2.91 18.86
N ARG A 59 -4.67 3.50 17.65
CA ARG A 59 -5.19 4.84 17.39
C ARG A 59 -6.72 4.91 17.45
N ALA A 60 -7.41 3.91 16.90
CA ALA A 60 -8.85 3.83 16.98
C ALA A 60 -9.32 3.65 18.44
N TRP A 61 -8.63 2.79 19.18
CA TRP A 61 -8.94 2.54 20.58
C TRP A 61 -8.76 3.78 21.46
N MET A 62 -7.72 4.57 21.21
CA MET A 62 -7.42 5.80 21.94
C MET A 62 -8.52 6.87 21.78
N ARG A 63 -9.27 6.89 20.66
CA ARG A 63 -10.41 7.82 20.48
C ARG A 63 -11.52 7.60 21.50
N GLY A 64 -11.61 6.42 22.10
CA GLY A 64 -12.52 6.13 23.23
C GLY A 64 -11.98 6.47 24.61
N GLY A 65 -10.90 7.24 24.73
CA GLY A 65 -10.45 7.93 25.95
C GLY A 65 -9.22 7.33 26.64
N LYS A 66 -9.03 6.02 26.70
CA LYS A 66 -7.85 5.41 27.36
C LYS A 66 -7.03 4.60 26.35
N PRO A 67 -5.69 4.71 26.35
CA PRO A 67 -4.85 3.86 25.55
C PRO A 67 -4.98 2.39 25.99
N ALA A 68 -4.89 1.46 25.05
CA ALA A 68 -4.78 0.05 25.35
C ALA A 68 -3.42 -0.26 25.95
N SER A 69 -3.37 -1.18 26.90
CA SER A 69 -2.10 -1.80 27.33
C SER A 69 -1.49 -2.59 26.16
N VAL A 70 -0.20 -2.94 26.28
CA VAL A 70 0.50 -3.71 25.25
C VAL A 70 -0.21 -5.05 24.96
N GLY A 71 -0.70 -5.74 26.00
CA GLY A 71 -1.44 -6.99 25.89
C GLY A 71 -2.76 -6.79 25.15
N GLU A 72 -3.58 -5.84 25.60
CA GLU A 72 -4.86 -5.51 24.96
C GLU A 72 -4.67 -5.10 23.49
N ALA A 73 -3.66 -4.30 23.16
CA ALA A 73 -3.38 -3.91 21.79
C ALA A 73 -3.05 -5.12 20.88
N ASN A 74 -2.36 -6.13 21.43
CA ASN A 74 -2.08 -7.38 20.70
C ASN A 74 -3.38 -8.16 20.44
N ASP A 75 -4.23 -8.32 21.48
CA ASP A 75 -5.48 -9.05 21.38
C ASP A 75 -6.45 -8.37 20.41
N LEU A 76 -6.64 -7.07 20.53
CA LEU A 76 -7.45 -6.26 19.62
C LEU A 76 -6.95 -6.34 18.16
N THR A 77 -5.62 -6.33 17.97
CA THR A 77 -5.04 -6.47 16.63
C THR A 77 -5.34 -7.85 16.05
N ARG A 78 -5.25 -8.91 16.85
CA ARG A 78 -5.60 -10.27 16.43
C ARG A 78 -7.06 -10.37 16.05
N GLU A 79 -7.97 -9.87 16.90
CA GLU A 79 -9.42 -9.83 16.61
C GLU A 79 -9.72 -9.07 15.32
N TYR A 80 -9.09 -7.91 15.11
CA TYR A 80 -9.24 -7.13 13.88
C TYR A 80 -8.82 -7.94 12.65
N LEU A 81 -7.66 -8.60 12.71
CA LEU A 81 -7.17 -9.41 11.60
C LEU A 81 -8.07 -10.62 11.33
N GLU A 82 -8.64 -11.24 12.35
CA GLU A 82 -9.62 -12.32 12.22
C GLU A 82 -10.90 -11.80 11.54
N GLU A 83 -11.45 -10.66 12.00
CA GLU A 83 -12.63 -10.04 11.38
C GLU A 83 -12.39 -9.64 9.93
N TYR A 84 -11.24 -9.04 9.63
CA TYR A 84 -10.88 -8.67 8.27
C TYR A 84 -10.79 -9.90 7.35
N ARG A 85 -10.20 -11.00 7.83
CA ARG A 85 -10.03 -12.25 7.06
C ARG A 85 -11.32 -13.01 6.79
N LYS A 86 -12.39 -12.78 7.54
CA LYS A 86 -13.71 -13.39 7.26
C LYS A 86 -14.28 -12.94 5.93
N ASN A 87 -13.94 -11.74 5.47
CA ASN A 87 -14.37 -11.19 4.19
C ASN A 87 -13.29 -10.28 3.61
N PRO A 88 -12.18 -10.86 3.12
CA PRO A 88 -10.97 -10.09 2.80
C PRO A 88 -11.11 -9.19 1.57
N LYS A 89 -11.96 -9.57 0.61
CA LYS A 89 -12.26 -8.75 -0.57
C LYS A 89 -13.44 -7.82 -0.29
N GLY A 90 -14.50 -8.34 0.33
CA GLY A 90 -15.69 -7.59 0.68
C GLY A 90 -16.19 -6.67 -0.42
N GLY A 91 -15.88 -5.37 -0.25
CA GLY A 91 -16.10 -4.30 -1.24
C GLY A 91 -14.84 -3.79 -1.89
N THR A 92 -13.65 -4.32 -1.53
CA THR A 92 -12.36 -3.87 -2.07
C THR A 92 -12.28 -4.02 -3.58
N ARG A 93 -11.85 -2.96 -4.25
CA ARG A 93 -11.73 -2.89 -5.72
C ARG A 93 -10.41 -2.24 -6.11
N SER A 94 -9.98 -2.47 -7.35
CA SER A 94 -8.91 -1.69 -7.97
C SER A 94 -9.35 -0.24 -8.13
N PHE A 95 -8.46 0.71 -7.87
CA PHE A 95 -8.71 2.07 -8.32
C PHE A 95 -8.82 2.14 -9.86
N PRO A 96 -9.55 3.13 -10.41
CA PRO A 96 -9.68 3.31 -11.86
C PRO A 96 -8.32 3.29 -12.57
N GLY A 97 -8.20 2.53 -13.64
CA GLY A 97 -6.99 2.43 -14.45
C GLY A 97 -5.91 1.47 -13.95
N VAL A 98 -5.97 0.96 -12.72
CA VAL A 98 -4.94 0.10 -12.12
C VAL A 98 -4.75 -1.18 -12.91
N ASP A 99 -5.79 -1.96 -13.17
CA ASP A 99 -5.67 -3.26 -13.86
C ASP A 99 -5.08 -3.11 -15.27
N ALA A 100 -5.54 -2.10 -16.02
CA ALA A 100 -5.02 -1.80 -17.34
C ALA A 100 -3.56 -1.32 -17.29
N GLY A 101 -3.24 -0.50 -16.29
CA GLY A 101 -1.90 0.03 -16.05
C GLY A 101 -0.88 -1.06 -15.72
N LEU A 102 -1.17 -1.91 -14.73
CA LEU A 102 -0.31 -3.04 -14.34
C LEU A 102 -0.03 -3.96 -15.52
N ARG A 103 -1.10 -4.37 -16.23
CA ARG A 103 -0.98 -5.19 -17.45
C ARG A 103 -0.10 -4.53 -18.50
N ASN A 104 -0.28 -3.24 -18.76
CA ASN A 104 0.49 -2.52 -19.77
C ASN A 104 1.97 -2.40 -19.39
N LEU A 105 2.29 -2.13 -18.12
CA LEU A 105 3.66 -2.09 -17.64
C LEU A 105 4.38 -3.43 -17.82
N VAL A 106 3.73 -4.54 -17.43
CA VAL A 106 4.31 -5.88 -17.62
C VAL A 106 4.56 -6.18 -19.10
N ARG A 107 3.64 -5.81 -20.00
CA ARG A 107 3.84 -5.95 -21.45
C ARG A 107 5.01 -5.12 -21.98
N ARG A 108 5.40 -4.05 -21.28
CA ARG A 108 6.54 -3.19 -21.58
C ARG A 108 7.84 -3.63 -20.88
N GLY A 109 7.83 -4.80 -20.24
CA GLY A 109 9.01 -5.36 -19.58
C GLY A 109 9.27 -4.88 -18.16
N TRP A 110 8.35 -4.11 -17.55
CA TRP A 110 8.47 -3.74 -16.14
C TRP A 110 8.26 -4.95 -15.24
N LYS A 111 9.03 -5.02 -14.15
CA LYS A 111 8.80 -5.95 -13.05
C LYS A 111 8.13 -5.24 -11.89
N LEU A 112 7.02 -5.80 -11.43
CA LEU A 112 6.14 -5.15 -10.46
C LEU A 112 6.13 -5.92 -9.14
N GLY A 113 6.14 -5.18 -8.03
CA GLY A 113 6.04 -5.70 -6.67
C GLY A 113 5.18 -4.82 -5.77
N LEU A 114 4.91 -5.33 -4.57
CA LEU A 114 4.24 -4.62 -3.49
C LEU A 114 5.16 -4.49 -2.28
N CYS A 115 5.07 -3.33 -1.62
CA CYS A 115 5.65 -3.07 -0.31
C CYS A 115 4.62 -2.35 0.55
N THR A 116 3.99 -3.09 1.46
CA THR A 116 2.84 -2.61 2.24
C THR A 116 3.00 -2.88 3.73
N ASN A 117 2.40 -2.04 4.57
CA ASN A 117 2.29 -2.28 6.02
C ASN A 117 1.08 -3.16 6.40
N LYS A 118 0.28 -3.55 5.41
CA LYS A 118 -0.82 -4.50 5.59
C LYS A 118 -0.31 -5.86 6.10
N ASP A 119 -1.16 -6.60 6.80
CA ASP A 119 -0.96 -8.02 7.12
C ASP A 119 -0.65 -8.83 5.85
N GLY A 120 0.35 -9.67 5.90
CA GLY A 120 0.86 -10.34 4.69
C GLY A 120 -0.11 -11.34 4.11
N ARG A 121 -0.87 -12.04 4.95
CA ARG A 121 -1.91 -12.95 4.47
C ARG A 121 -3.02 -12.18 3.76
N ALA A 122 -3.49 -11.09 4.36
CA ALA A 122 -4.50 -10.23 3.76
C ALA A 122 -4.03 -9.59 2.45
N ALA A 123 -2.77 -9.15 2.39
CA ALA A 123 -2.19 -8.58 1.17
C ALA A 123 -2.11 -9.61 0.03
N ARG A 124 -1.64 -10.83 0.30
CA ARG A 124 -1.58 -11.91 -0.70
C ARG A 124 -2.97 -12.32 -1.19
N THR A 125 -3.93 -12.49 -0.27
CA THR A 125 -5.31 -12.79 -0.64
C THR A 125 -5.90 -11.74 -1.56
N LEU A 126 -5.72 -10.44 -1.29
CA LEU A 126 -6.20 -9.37 -2.19
C LEU A 126 -5.54 -9.43 -3.57
N VAL A 127 -4.23 -9.69 -3.65
CA VAL A 127 -3.51 -9.86 -4.92
C VAL A 127 -4.10 -10.99 -5.75
N GLU A 128 -4.48 -12.10 -5.11
CA GLU A 128 -5.11 -13.25 -5.76
C GLU A 128 -6.53 -12.92 -6.23
N GLU A 129 -7.37 -12.39 -5.35
CA GLU A 129 -8.77 -12.10 -5.62
C GLU A 129 -8.99 -10.99 -6.65
N LEU A 130 -8.06 -10.00 -6.71
CA LEU A 130 -8.05 -8.96 -7.74
C LEU A 130 -7.40 -9.45 -9.06
N GLY A 131 -6.90 -10.70 -9.08
CA GLY A 131 -6.30 -11.30 -10.27
C GLY A 131 -4.93 -10.72 -10.64
N TRP A 132 -4.22 -10.13 -9.67
CA TRP A 132 -2.93 -9.46 -9.91
C TRP A 132 -1.73 -10.39 -9.81
N SER A 133 -1.89 -11.64 -9.34
CA SER A 133 -0.80 -12.63 -9.18
C SER A 133 0.00 -12.86 -10.46
N ARG A 134 -0.61 -12.67 -11.62
CA ARG A 134 0.05 -12.74 -12.94
C ARG A 134 0.97 -11.55 -13.23
N TRP A 135 0.82 -10.42 -12.53
CA TRP A 135 1.58 -9.19 -12.77
C TRP A 135 2.52 -8.85 -11.62
N ILE A 136 2.09 -9.05 -10.38
CA ILE A 136 2.86 -8.77 -9.16
C ILE A 136 3.73 -9.97 -8.84
N ARG A 137 5.06 -9.77 -8.92
CA ARG A 137 6.07 -10.85 -8.75
C ARG A 137 6.64 -10.93 -7.35
N ALA A 138 6.50 -9.88 -6.56
CA ALA A 138 6.99 -9.83 -5.19
C ALA A 138 5.96 -9.12 -4.30
N VAL A 139 5.67 -9.69 -3.14
CA VAL A 139 4.88 -9.06 -2.08
C VAL A 139 5.74 -9.04 -0.83
N VAL A 140 5.98 -7.84 -0.32
CA VAL A 140 6.62 -7.59 0.98
C VAL A 140 5.63 -6.88 1.86
N SER A 141 5.39 -7.43 3.05
CA SER A 141 4.35 -7.01 3.98
C SER A 141 4.93 -6.56 5.32
N GLY A 142 4.07 -6.08 6.21
CA GLY A 142 4.45 -5.74 7.58
C GLY A 142 4.91 -6.92 8.46
N GLU A 143 4.85 -8.16 7.96
CA GLU A 143 5.28 -9.37 8.66
C GLU A 143 6.79 -9.64 8.55
N GLU A 144 7.50 -8.97 7.64
CA GLU A 144 8.93 -9.21 7.37
C GLU A 144 9.87 -8.64 8.47
N GLY A 145 9.33 -8.33 9.65
CA GLY A 145 10.08 -7.79 10.79
C GLY A 145 10.39 -6.29 10.73
N PHE A 146 10.15 -5.65 9.60
CA PHE A 146 10.34 -4.22 9.38
C PHE A 146 9.11 -3.63 8.68
N ARG A 147 8.80 -2.38 8.96
CA ARG A 147 7.65 -1.68 8.37
C ARG A 147 8.06 -0.33 7.80
N LYS A 148 7.39 0.11 6.76
CA LYS A 148 7.48 1.48 6.27
C LYS A 148 7.25 2.46 7.44
N PRO A 149 8.03 3.52 7.62
CA PRO A 149 8.98 4.12 6.67
C PRO A 149 10.42 3.59 6.75
N ASP A 150 10.68 2.43 7.38
CA ASP A 150 11.97 1.77 7.29
C ASP A 150 12.25 1.40 5.82
N PRO A 151 13.46 1.65 5.28
CA PRO A 151 13.77 1.35 3.87
C PRO A 151 13.92 -0.15 3.57
N ARG A 152 14.16 -0.99 4.59
CA ARG A 152 14.46 -2.41 4.44
C ARG A 152 13.37 -3.22 3.72
N PRO A 153 12.05 -3.03 3.98
CA PRO A 153 11.00 -3.70 3.21
C PRO A 153 11.06 -3.35 1.71
N LEU A 154 11.30 -2.09 1.38
CA LEU A 154 11.38 -1.66 -0.02
C LEU A 154 12.61 -2.24 -0.73
N HIS A 155 13.77 -2.23 -0.07
CA HIS A 155 14.96 -2.91 -0.59
C HIS A 155 14.74 -4.41 -0.77
N LEU A 156 14.02 -5.07 0.16
CA LEU A 156 13.66 -6.48 0.03
C LEU A 156 12.77 -6.73 -1.17
N ALA A 157 11.78 -5.85 -1.42
CA ALA A 157 10.90 -5.95 -2.58
C ALA A 157 11.71 -5.89 -3.89
N PHE A 158 12.62 -4.94 -4.03
CA PHE A 158 13.50 -4.85 -5.20
C PHE A 158 14.44 -6.06 -5.34
N ARG A 159 14.98 -6.58 -4.25
CA ARG A 159 15.79 -7.82 -4.30
C ARG A 159 14.97 -9.02 -4.79
N LYS A 160 13.73 -9.19 -4.28
CA LYS A 160 12.81 -10.26 -4.73
C LYS A 160 12.45 -10.11 -6.21
N LEU A 161 12.46 -8.89 -6.75
CA LEU A 161 12.28 -8.65 -8.19
C LEU A 161 13.52 -8.90 -9.03
N GLY A 162 14.67 -9.17 -8.41
CA GLY A 162 15.96 -9.33 -9.09
C GLY A 162 16.45 -8.03 -9.72
N ALA A 163 16.33 -6.90 -9.01
CA ALA A 163 16.59 -5.54 -9.49
C ALA A 163 18.03 -5.08 -9.17
N PRO A 164 19.05 -5.43 -9.98
CA PRO A 164 20.42 -5.03 -9.69
C PRO A 164 20.75 -3.61 -10.16
N ARG A 165 20.16 -3.15 -11.26
CA ARG A 165 20.36 -1.82 -11.86
C ARG A 165 19.14 -1.46 -12.70
N GLY A 166 18.85 -0.17 -12.84
CA GLY A 166 17.75 0.33 -13.66
C GLY A 166 16.93 1.40 -12.93
N ARG A 167 15.83 1.82 -13.53
CA ARG A 167 14.91 2.77 -12.91
C ARG A 167 14.09 2.06 -11.84
N HIS A 168 14.19 2.52 -10.62
CA HIS A 168 13.46 2.04 -9.47
C HIS A 168 12.44 3.08 -9.04
N LEU A 169 11.17 2.72 -9.03
CA LEU A 169 10.08 3.58 -8.57
C LEU A 169 9.40 2.96 -7.36
N PHE A 170 9.10 3.77 -6.35
CA PHE A 170 8.18 3.42 -5.30
C PHE A 170 6.96 4.32 -5.34
N ILE A 171 5.78 3.73 -5.45
CA ILE A 171 4.52 4.40 -5.63
C ILE A 171 3.66 4.20 -4.39
N GLY A 172 3.16 5.28 -3.81
CA GLY A 172 2.29 5.25 -2.65
C GLY A 172 1.40 6.48 -2.58
N ASP A 173 0.54 6.53 -1.57
CA ASP A 173 -0.44 7.59 -1.38
C ASP A 173 -0.27 8.32 -0.03
N SER A 174 0.74 7.96 0.75
CA SER A 174 0.90 8.48 2.11
C SER A 174 2.29 9.07 2.38
N GLU A 175 2.38 9.91 3.41
CA GLU A 175 3.67 10.39 3.93
C GLU A 175 4.62 9.24 4.31
N VAL A 176 4.06 8.11 4.77
CA VAL A 176 4.84 6.92 5.11
C VAL A 176 5.57 6.38 3.88
N ASP A 177 4.92 6.38 2.72
CA ASP A 177 5.49 5.92 1.46
C ASP A 177 6.59 6.86 0.96
N LEU A 178 6.31 8.17 0.98
CA LEU A 178 7.29 9.18 0.59
C LEU A 178 8.55 9.11 1.45
N ARG A 179 8.39 8.95 2.77
CA ARG A 179 9.52 8.76 3.68
C ARG A 179 10.26 7.46 3.39
N THR A 180 9.54 6.38 3.05
CA THR A 180 10.16 5.11 2.67
C THR A 180 11.01 5.25 1.42
N ALA A 181 10.48 5.89 0.37
CA ALA A 181 11.20 6.15 -0.87
C ALA A 181 12.48 6.96 -0.61
N ARG A 182 12.36 8.06 0.15
CA ARG A 182 13.48 8.93 0.52
C ARG A 182 14.55 8.18 1.31
N ASN A 183 14.15 7.43 2.34
CA ASN A 183 15.06 6.65 3.18
C ASN A 183 15.76 5.53 2.40
N ALA A 184 15.11 5.00 1.36
CA ALA A 184 15.68 3.97 0.50
C ALA A 184 16.51 4.53 -0.67
N GLY A 185 16.55 5.84 -0.88
CA GLY A 185 17.21 6.46 -2.04
C GLY A 185 16.54 6.07 -3.37
N VAL A 186 15.23 5.87 -3.37
CA VAL A 186 14.41 5.45 -4.52
C VAL A 186 13.53 6.60 -4.99
N GLU A 187 13.37 6.72 -6.31
CA GLU A 187 12.46 7.71 -6.91
C GLU A 187 11.02 7.47 -6.44
N GLY A 188 10.42 8.45 -5.77
CA GLY A 188 9.09 8.38 -5.17
C GLY A 188 8.01 8.93 -6.11
N VAL A 189 6.84 8.28 -6.09
CA VAL A 189 5.64 8.73 -6.78
C VAL A 189 4.49 8.77 -5.79
N PHE A 190 3.82 9.91 -5.68
CA PHE A 190 2.64 10.10 -4.83
C PHE A 190 1.36 10.09 -5.67
N LEU A 191 0.35 9.36 -5.20
CA LEU A 191 -1.00 9.32 -5.78
C LEU A 191 -1.99 10.07 -4.89
N GLY A 192 -2.60 11.13 -5.45
CA GLY A 192 -3.51 12.00 -4.73
C GLY A 192 -4.89 11.41 -4.44
N HIS A 193 -5.28 10.35 -5.16
CA HIS A 193 -6.59 9.70 -4.96
C HIS A 193 -6.67 8.83 -3.68
N GLY A 194 -5.52 8.59 -3.04
CA GLY A 194 -5.44 7.63 -1.92
C GLY A 194 -6.01 8.14 -0.59
N TYR A 195 -5.64 7.45 0.48
CA TYR A 195 -6.14 7.75 1.82
C TYR A 195 -5.24 8.71 2.59
N GLY A 196 -3.96 8.71 2.21
CA GLY A 196 -2.96 9.46 2.92
C GLY A 196 -2.89 10.91 2.50
N TYR A 197 -2.12 11.64 3.28
CA TYR A 197 -1.81 13.03 3.07
C TYR A 197 -0.28 13.19 3.11
N PHE A 198 0.29 14.00 2.25
CA PHE A 198 1.75 14.19 2.25
C PHE A 198 2.24 15.22 3.29
N GLY A 199 1.33 15.78 4.09
CA GLY A 199 1.64 16.63 5.22
C GLY A 199 2.48 17.85 4.86
N LYS A 200 3.41 18.18 5.77
CA LYS A 200 4.42 19.25 5.60
C LYS A 200 5.66 18.77 4.85
N MET A 201 5.70 17.51 4.43
CA MET A 201 6.83 16.95 3.70
C MET A 201 6.82 17.48 2.27
N GLY A 202 7.82 18.28 1.91
CA GLY A 202 7.95 18.78 0.54
C GLY A 202 8.06 17.65 -0.48
N MET A 203 7.62 17.91 -1.69
CA MET A 203 7.66 16.98 -2.84
C MET A 203 9.00 16.95 -3.57
N ASP A 204 10.06 17.49 -2.95
CA ASP A 204 11.38 17.61 -3.58
C ASP A 204 11.91 16.27 -4.05
N GLY A 205 12.14 16.16 -5.35
CA GLY A 205 12.63 14.93 -5.99
C GLY A 205 11.59 13.82 -6.15
N MET A 206 10.30 14.13 -5.98
CA MET A 206 9.20 13.17 -6.13
C MET A 206 8.24 13.61 -7.24
N HIS A 207 7.49 12.64 -7.77
CA HIS A 207 6.43 12.89 -8.74
C HIS A 207 5.07 12.87 -8.04
N TYR A 208 4.17 13.74 -8.47
CA TYR A 208 2.77 13.76 -8.05
C TYR A 208 1.86 13.47 -9.22
N PHE A 209 0.89 12.63 -9.02
CA PHE A 209 -0.21 12.39 -9.94
C PHE A 209 -1.52 12.35 -9.15
N GLU A 210 -2.54 12.94 -9.71
CA GLU A 210 -3.85 12.99 -9.07
C GLU A 210 -4.46 11.58 -8.96
N ASP A 211 -4.22 10.74 -9.97
CA ASP A 211 -4.74 9.38 -10.04
C ASP A 211 -3.79 8.38 -10.71
N ALA A 212 -4.16 7.11 -10.62
CA ALA A 212 -3.39 6.02 -11.23
C ALA A 212 -3.37 6.10 -12.77
N VAL A 213 -4.42 6.63 -13.41
CA VAL A 213 -4.48 6.74 -14.88
C VAL A 213 -3.38 7.65 -15.38
N ALA A 214 -3.28 8.85 -14.79
CA ALA A 214 -2.24 9.82 -15.14
C ALA A 214 -0.83 9.27 -14.90
N MET A 215 -0.62 8.62 -13.75
CA MET A 215 0.65 7.97 -13.42
C MET A 215 1.03 6.89 -14.43
N PHE A 216 0.13 5.95 -14.74
CA PHE A 216 0.44 4.87 -15.68
C PHE A 216 0.68 5.38 -17.10
N GLN A 217 0.01 6.46 -17.51
CA GLN A 217 0.30 7.13 -18.79
C GLN A 217 1.72 7.71 -18.80
N TRP A 218 2.14 8.39 -17.72
CA TRP A 218 3.49 8.91 -17.60
C TRP A 218 4.55 7.80 -17.62
N MET A 219 4.37 6.73 -16.84
CA MET A 219 5.28 5.58 -16.86
C MET A 219 5.38 4.95 -18.26
N GLY A 220 4.27 4.89 -18.97
CA GLY A 220 4.24 4.37 -20.34
C GLY A 220 4.96 5.24 -21.37
N ARG A 221 5.01 6.58 -21.20
CA ARG A 221 5.75 7.51 -22.07
C ARG A 221 7.25 7.50 -21.81
N ALA A 222 7.64 7.40 -20.54
CA ALA A 222 9.04 7.33 -20.14
C ALA A 222 9.76 6.11 -20.78
N ALA A 223 9.02 5.03 -21.02
CA ALA A 223 9.53 3.86 -21.73
C ALA A 223 9.88 4.11 -23.22
N ARG A 224 9.34 5.17 -23.85
CA ARG A 224 9.61 5.48 -25.28
C ARG A 224 10.81 6.40 -25.49
N ARG A 225 11.28 7.11 -24.43
CA ARG A 225 12.38 8.09 -24.54
C ARG A 225 13.76 7.50 -24.26
N ALA A 226 13.82 6.25 -23.82
CA ALA A 226 15.06 5.53 -23.50
C ALA A 226 15.47 4.53 -24.61
N GLY A 227 14.82 4.53 -25.74
CA GLY A 227 15.19 3.81 -26.98
C GLY A 227 15.43 4.78 -28.12
#